data_c19ebe3e683898234dc4edb1bf6a04fb
#
_entry.id   c19ebe3e683898234dc4edb1bf6a04fb
#
_cell.length_a   1.000
_cell.length_b   1.000
_cell.length_c   1.000
_cell.angle_alpha   90.00
_cell.angle_beta   90.00
_cell.angle_gamma   90.00
#
_symmetry.space_group_name_H-M   'P 1'
#
loop_
_entity.id
_entity.type
_entity.pdbx_description
1 polymer ?
#
loop_
_entity_poly.entity_id
_entity_poly.type
_entity_poly.pdbx_seq_one_letter_code
_entity_poly.pdbx_strand_id
1 'polypeptide(L)'
;MAQVRMDFKMTVKNGDFIRIDYIESVEGQTLAATDKDVAMEKGIYNEEAQYGPHLIVVGAGQLVTGFEEDLLGKEIGYSGRVEIPPEKAFGVHDPKKTEVVSITKFKEKKPVPGMRVGVDDKVGTVSRVIGRKVAIDFNHPLADRTIVYEYKITESIEDRQEKLKALIKTFARMELEAEIKDDVAIVTVPWELSYYKEWLMIRRGLADMIIQHLGLKEIDYVEKHTGEKIKAELISPPAKETEPTSEEAKSAEGA
;
A
#
# COMPACT_ATOMS: atom_id res chain seq x y z
N MET A 1 -49.00 1.93 -19.17
CA MET A 1 -48.49 1.68 -17.80
C MET A 1 -46.96 1.87 -17.85
N ALA A 2 -46.47 2.95 -17.33
CA ALA A 2 -45.04 3.18 -17.26
C ALA A 2 -44.47 2.35 -16.09
N GLN A 3 -43.59 1.42 -16.42
CA GLN A 3 -42.88 0.63 -15.44
C GLN A 3 -41.82 1.56 -14.80
N VAL A 4 -42.08 2.02 -13.57
CA VAL A 4 -41.09 2.71 -12.73
C VAL A 4 -40.01 1.68 -12.43
N ARG A 5 -38.89 1.73 -13.13
CA ARG A 5 -37.65 1.08 -12.67
C ARG A 5 -37.26 1.81 -11.39
N MET A 6 -37.51 1.19 -10.24
CA MET A 6 -36.80 1.53 -9.02
C MET A 6 -35.34 1.11 -9.24
N ASP A 7 -34.50 2.06 -9.64
CA ASP A 7 -33.06 1.89 -9.53
C ASP A 7 -32.74 1.84 -8.04
N PHE A 8 -32.63 0.65 -7.48
CA PHE A 8 -32.06 0.46 -6.15
C PHE A 8 -30.60 0.89 -6.23
N LYS A 9 -30.33 2.15 -5.86
CA LYS A 9 -28.95 2.60 -5.73
C LYS A 9 -28.29 1.80 -4.61
N MET A 10 -27.25 1.07 -4.96
CA MET A 10 -26.48 0.28 -4.00
C MET A 10 -25.74 1.24 -3.06
N THR A 11 -25.94 1.03 -1.76
CA THR A 11 -25.26 1.77 -0.70
C THR A 11 -24.12 0.95 -0.10
N VAL A 12 -23.01 1.59 0.16
CA VAL A 12 -21.80 1.00 0.74
C VAL A 12 -22.05 0.49 2.16
N LYS A 13 -21.63 -0.75 2.42
CA LYS A 13 -21.72 -1.42 3.71
C LYS A 13 -20.37 -1.99 4.12
N ASN A 14 -20.25 -2.33 5.39
CA ASN A 14 -19.07 -3.02 5.90
C ASN A 14 -18.89 -4.39 5.19
N GLY A 15 -17.67 -4.68 4.73
CA GLY A 15 -17.33 -5.86 3.94
C GLY A 15 -17.50 -5.70 2.42
N ASP A 16 -18.04 -4.57 1.94
CA ASP A 16 -18.14 -4.30 0.51
C ASP A 16 -16.76 -4.04 -0.11
N PHE A 17 -16.63 -4.47 -1.35
CA PHE A 17 -15.48 -4.20 -2.19
C PHE A 17 -15.82 -3.06 -3.13
N ILE A 18 -15.22 -1.92 -2.92
CA ILE A 18 -15.46 -0.72 -3.73
C ILE A 18 -14.16 -0.20 -4.34
N ARG A 19 -14.30 0.52 -5.45
CA ARG A 19 -13.20 1.32 -5.98
C ARG A 19 -13.48 2.79 -5.75
N ILE A 20 -12.47 3.49 -5.31
CA ILE A 20 -12.56 4.93 -5.04
C ILE A 20 -11.43 5.68 -5.72
N ASP A 21 -11.75 6.83 -6.28
CA ASP A 21 -10.78 7.87 -6.56
C ASP A 21 -10.77 8.87 -5.43
N TYR A 22 -9.59 9.33 -5.03
CA TYR A 22 -9.49 10.34 -3.97
C TYR A 22 -8.25 11.22 -4.12
N ILE A 23 -8.36 12.39 -3.50
CA ILE A 23 -7.27 13.31 -3.23
C ILE A 23 -7.21 13.47 -1.71
N GLU A 24 -6.05 13.19 -1.13
CA GLU A 24 -5.76 13.40 0.28
C GLU A 24 -4.96 14.68 0.47
N SER A 25 -5.40 15.52 1.39
CA SER A 25 -4.71 16.78 1.68
C SER A 25 -4.71 17.11 3.18
N VAL A 26 -3.70 17.89 3.58
CA VAL A 26 -3.52 18.41 4.94
C VAL A 26 -3.16 19.87 4.83
N GLU A 27 -3.89 20.74 5.53
CA GLU A 27 -3.63 22.19 5.53
C GLU A 27 -3.51 22.79 4.11
N GLY A 28 -4.28 22.24 3.16
CA GLY A 28 -4.29 22.69 1.76
C GLY A 28 -3.14 22.11 0.90
N GLN A 29 -2.24 21.34 1.48
CA GLN A 29 -1.20 20.63 0.74
C GLN A 29 -1.69 19.23 0.37
N THR A 30 -1.64 18.87 -0.91
CA THR A 30 -1.96 17.52 -1.37
C THR A 30 -0.83 16.55 -1.00
N LEU A 31 -1.20 15.45 -0.35
CA LEU A 31 -0.28 14.38 0.06
C LEU A 31 -0.34 13.17 -0.87
N ALA A 32 -1.55 12.83 -1.33
CA ALA A 32 -1.77 11.70 -2.23
C ALA A 32 -2.93 12.00 -3.20
N ALA A 33 -2.89 11.37 -4.36
CA ALA A 33 -3.98 11.37 -5.33
C ALA A 33 -3.96 10.06 -6.10
N THR A 34 -5.13 9.48 -6.35
CA THR A 34 -5.27 8.29 -7.20
C THR A 34 -5.24 8.65 -8.69
N ASP A 35 -5.60 9.87 -9.04
CA ASP A 35 -5.52 10.36 -10.42
C ASP A 35 -4.09 10.82 -10.75
N LYS A 36 -3.56 10.26 -11.85
CA LYS A 36 -2.18 10.53 -12.30
C LYS A 36 -1.98 11.99 -12.71
N ASP A 37 -2.94 12.55 -13.42
CA ASP A 37 -2.84 13.93 -13.94
C ASP A 37 -2.90 14.93 -12.77
N VAL A 38 -3.75 14.66 -11.78
CA VAL A 38 -3.80 15.44 -10.53
C VAL A 38 -2.47 15.32 -9.77
N ALA A 39 -1.90 14.12 -9.67
CA ALA A 39 -0.61 13.92 -9.01
C ALA A 39 0.52 14.70 -9.70
N MET A 40 0.52 14.74 -11.03
CA MET A 40 1.47 15.54 -11.81
C MET A 40 1.26 17.05 -11.58
N GLU A 41 0.02 17.53 -11.65
CA GLU A 41 -0.33 18.94 -11.42
C GLU A 41 0.10 19.41 -10.02
N LYS A 42 -0.13 18.57 -9.00
CA LYS A 42 0.23 18.88 -7.60
C LYS A 42 1.70 18.63 -7.26
N GLY A 43 2.50 18.13 -8.20
CA GLY A 43 3.94 17.89 -7.99
C GLY A 43 4.25 16.72 -7.06
N ILE A 44 3.32 15.78 -6.88
CA ILE A 44 3.45 14.58 -6.04
C ILE A 44 3.53 13.29 -6.86
N TYR A 45 3.72 13.41 -8.17
CA TYR A 45 3.83 12.25 -9.06
C TYR A 45 5.01 11.35 -8.66
N ASN A 46 4.74 10.04 -8.58
CA ASN A 46 5.75 9.01 -8.35
C ASN A 46 5.57 7.91 -9.39
N GLU A 47 6.63 7.59 -10.14
CA GLU A 47 6.62 6.57 -11.18
C GLU A 47 6.32 5.16 -10.64
N GLU A 48 6.69 4.88 -9.39
CA GLU A 48 6.45 3.58 -8.74
C GLU A 48 5.04 3.45 -8.14
N ALA A 49 4.27 4.55 -8.08
CA ALA A 49 2.91 4.53 -7.54
C ALA A 49 1.93 3.92 -8.54
N GLN A 50 0.92 3.24 -8.01
CA GLN A 50 -0.22 2.80 -8.80
C GLN A 50 -1.26 3.92 -8.86
N TYR A 51 -1.65 4.32 -10.07
CA TYR A 51 -2.70 5.29 -10.31
C TYR A 51 -3.96 4.58 -10.81
N GLY A 52 -5.09 5.27 -10.68
CA GLY A 52 -6.43 4.76 -10.96
C GLY A 52 -7.21 4.46 -9.69
N PRO A 53 -8.51 4.11 -9.81
CA PRO A 53 -9.37 3.87 -8.66
C PRO A 53 -8.84 2.76 -7.75
N HIS A 54 -8.61 3.09 -6.48
CA HIS A 54 -8.07 2.16 -5.49
C HIS A 54 -9.15 1.22 -4.98
N LEU A 55 -8.82 -0.07 -4.88
CA LEU A 55 -9.67 -1.07 -4.26
C LEU A 55 -9.65 -0.91 -2.74
N ILE A 56 -10.83 -0.77 -2.15
CA ILE A 56 -11.04 -0.72 -0.72
C ILE A 56 -12.00 -1.83 -0.32
N VAL A 57 -11.63 -2.59 0.69
CA VAL A 57 -12.54 -3.48 1.43
C VAL A 57 -13.00 -2.72 2.65
N VAL A 58 -14.26 -2.29 2.65
CA VAL A 58 -14.80 -1.39 3.68
C VAL A 58 -14.77 -2.06 5.05
N GLY A 59 -14.17 -1.42 6.03
CA GLY A 59 -14.00 -1.96 7.39
C GLY A 59 -12.78 -2.87 7.57
N ALA A 60 -11.92 -3.00 6.56
CA ALA A 60 -10.67 -3.76 6.68
C ALA A 60 -9.51 -2.95 7.29
N GLY A 61 -9.73 -1.69 7.66
CA GLY A 61 -8.70 -0.83 8.23
C GLY A 61 -7.64 -0.38 7.23
N GLN A 62 -8.00 -0.33 5.95
CA GLN A 62 -7.11 0.13 4.87
C GLN A 62 -7.03 1.66 4.80
N LEU A 63 -8.05 2.34 5.30
CA LEU A 63 -8.14 3.79 5.37
C LEU A 63 -8.18 4.24 6.84
N VAL A 64 -8.00 5.53 7.08
CA VAL A 64 -8.21 6.09 8.42
C VAL A 64 -9.67 5.93 8.83
N THR A 65 -9.90 5.66 10.11
CA THR A 65 -11.23 5.30 10.65
C THR A 65 -12.33 6.27 10.24
N GLY A 66 -12.05 7.57 10.29
CA GLY A 66 -13.05 8.58 9.93
C GLY A 66 -13.43 8.56 8.45
N PHE A 67 -12.55 8.13 7.56
CA PHE A 67 -12.88 7.99 6.15
C PHE A 67 -13.70 6.71 5.90
N GLU A 68 -13.36 5.59 6.54
CA GLU A 68 -14.17 4.37 6.45
C GLU A 68 -15.60 4.60 6.98
N GLU A 69 -15.74 5.32 8.10
CA GLU A 69 -17.05 5.69 8.64
C GLU A 69 -17.87 6.57 7.67
N ASP A 70 -17.23 7.52 6.99
CA ASP A 70 -17.93 8.42 6.03
C ASP A 70 -18.38 7.67 4.77
N LEU A 71 -17.66 6.62 4.33
CA LEU A 71 -18.05 5.81 3.18
C LEU A 71 -19.35 5.03 3.42
N LEU A 72 -19.64 4.64 4.67
CA LEU A 72 -20.82 3.84 4.99
C LEU A 72 -22.11 4.56 4.64
N GLY A 73 -23.03 3.86 3.96
CA GLY A 73 -24.32 4.38 3.54
C GLY A 73 -24.29 5.31 2.33
N LYS A 74 -23.10 5.65 1.79
CA LYS A 74 -23.01 6.41 0.53
C LYS A 74 -23.42 5.53 -0.65
N GLU A 75 -23.92 6.14 -1.69
CA GLU A 75 -24.29 5.45 -2.92
C GLU A 75 -23.08 5.24 -3.84
N ILE A 76 -23.11 4.18 -4.63
CA ILE A 76 -22.12 4.04 -5.73
C ILE A 76 -22.31 5.19 -6.73
N GLY A 77 -21.21 5.81 -7.12
CA GLY A 77 -21.20 7.04 -7.92
C GLY A 77 -21.19 8.34 -7.11
N TYR A 78 -21.29 8.25 -5.77
CA TYR A 78 -21.21 9.41 -4.90
C TYR A 78 -19.85 10.09 -5.02
N SER A 79 -19.86 11.42 -5.03
CA SER A 79 -18.66 12.26 -4.92
C SER A 79 -18.85 13.25 -3.78
N GLY A 80 -17.83 13.40 -2.96
CA GLY A 80 -17.92 14.28 -1.80
C GLY A 80 -16.55 14.66 -1.24
N ARG A 81 -16.61 15.43 -0.17
CA ARG A 81 -15.45 15.87 0.61
C ARG A 81 -15.73 15.63 2.08
N VAL A 82 -14.75 15.09 2.78
CA VAL A 82 -14.81 14.86 4.22
C VAL A 82 -13.56 15.39 4.90
N GLU A 83 -13.75 16.00 6.08
CA GLU A 83 -12.67 16.46 6.96
C GLU A 83 -12.62 15.54 8.17
N ILE A 84 -11.49 14.89 8.38
CA ILE A 84 -11.31 13.89 9.41
C ILE A 84 -10.42 14.45 10.51
N PRO A 85 -10.95 14.60 11.72
CA PRO A 85 -10.18 15.11 12.84
C PRO A 85 -9.08 14.14 13.26
N PRO A 86 -8.05 14.62 13.97
CA PRO A 86 -6.89 13.81 14.36
C PRO A 86 -7.25 12.49 15.05
N GLU A 87 -8.25 12.48 15.92
CA GLU A 87 -8.66 11.32 16.72
C GLU A 87 -9.16 10.16 15.83
N LYS A 88 -9.72 10.48 14.65
CA LYS A 88 -10.23 9.52 13.67
C LYS A 88 -9.28 9.32 12.48
N ALA A 89 -8.13 10.00 12.49
CA ALA A 89 -7.08 9.89 11.49
C ALA A 89 -5.80 9.28 12.08
N PHE A 90 -4.76 10.06 12.24
CA PHE A 90 -3.44 9.59 12.71
C PHE A 90 -3.20 9.82 14.21
N GLY A 91 -4.24 10.21 14.93
CA GLY A 91 -4.22 10.42 16.39
C GLY A 91 -3.73 11.81 16.79
N VAL A 92 -3.96 12.12 18.07
CA VAL A 92 -3.47 13.32 18.72
C VAL A 92 -2.01 13.11 19.13
N HIS A 93 -1.20 14.14 19.07
CA HIS A 93 0.20 14.08 19.51
C HIS A 93 0.30 13.77 21.00
N ASP A 94 1.00 12.69 21.35
CA ASP A 94 1.30 12.31 22.71
C ASP A 94 2.72 12.72 23.09
N PRO A 95 2.89 13.71 24.00
CA PRO A 95 4.21 14.13 24.45
C PRO A 95 5.06 13.01 25.08
N LYS A 96 4.42 11.94 25.59
CA LYS A 96 5.12 10.78 26.16
C LYS A 96 5.83 9.93 25.09
N LYS A 97 5.46 10.07 23.84
CA LYS A 97 6.14 9.43 22.70
C LYS A 97 7.37 10.21 22.23
N THR A 98 7.78 11.27 22.95
CA THR A 98 9.04 11.98 22.70
C THR A 98 10.10 11.48 23.65
N GLU A 99 11.20 10.94 23.10
CA GLU A 99 12.31 10.40 23.89
C GLU A 99 13.59 11.19 23.63
N VAL A 100 14.42 11.32 24.67
CA VAL A 100 15.72 11.99 24.56
C VAL A 100 16.83 10.95 24.64
N VAL A 101 17.60 10.84 23.56
CA VAL A 101 18.69 9.87 23.45
C VAL A 101 20.04 10.56 23.30
N SER A 102 21.14 9.82 23.54
CA SER A 102 22.49 10.33 23.28
C SER A 102 22.77 10.39 21.78
N ILE A 103 23.45 11.44 21.33
CA ILE A 103 23.93 11.59 19.95
C ILE A 103 24.84 10.41 19.52
N THR A 104 25.46 9.72 20.49
CA THR A 104 26.31 8.55 20.23
C THR A 104 25.57 7.34 19.66
N LYS A 105 24.22 7.29 19.76
CA LYS A 105 23.40 6.25 19.10
C LYS A 105 23.40 6.38 17.58
N PHE A 106 23.75 7.54 17.04
CA PHE A 106 23.79 7.82 15.60
C PHE A 106 25.21 7.64 15.08
N LYS A 107 25.53 6.43 14.60
CA LYS A 107 26.91 6.07 14.16
C LYS A 107 27.25 6.60 12.76
N GLU A 108 26.26 6.64 11.86
CA GLU A 108 26.50 6.87 10.43
C GLU A 108 26.19 8.31 9.97
N LYS A 109 25.21 8.96 10.55
CA LYS A 109 24.80 10.32 10.15
C LYS A 109 24.53 11.18 11.37
N LYS A 110 25.05 12.40 11.35
CA LYS A 110 24.74 13.40 12.38
C LYS A 110 23.25 13.76 12.33
N PRO A 111 22.49 13.55 13.44
CA PRO A 111 21.07 13.85 13.45
C PRO A 111 20.83 15.35 13.32
N VAL A 112 19.84 15.72 12.49
CA VAL A 112 19.37 17.09 12.32
C VAL A 112 17.86 17.15 12.52
N PRO A 113 17.29 18.26 13.01
CA PRO A 113 15.84 18.41 13.13
C PRO A 113 15.12 18.11 11.82
N GLY A 114 14.00 17.39 11.89
CA GLY A 114 13.22 16.90 10.73
C GLY A 114 13.72 15.58 10.14
N MET A 115 14.89 15.09 10.52
CA MET A 115 15.42 13.82 10.01
C MET A 115 14.64 12.63 10.59
N ARG A 116 14.23 11.69 9.74
CA ARG A 116 13.68 10.38 10.17
C ARG A 116 14.81 9.46 10.58
N VAL A 117 14.67 8.86 11.74
CA VAL A 117 15.69 7.99 12.35
C VAL A 117 15.06 6.74 12.94
N GLY A 118 15.77 5.62 12.86
CA GLY A 118 15.45 4.39 13.58
C GLY A 118 16.27 4.31 14.88
N VAL A 119 15.62 4.11 16.01
CA VAL A 119 16.26 3.90 17.32
C VAL A 119 15.49 2.86 18.10
N ASP A 120 16.19 1.83 18.58
CA ASP A 120 15.63 0.74 19.38
C ASP A 120 14.33 0.14 18.77
N ASP A 121 14.40 -0.23 17.45
CA ASP A 121 13.32 -0.80 16.64
C ASP A 121 12.10 0.12 16.41
N LYS A 122 12.18 1.38 16.81
CA LYS A 122 11.17 2.41 16.55
C LYS A 122 11.67 3.41 15.53
N VAL A 123 10.79 3.88 14.67
CA VAL A 123 11.08 4.97 13.72
C VAL A 123 10.43 6.26 14.21
N GLY A 124 11.22 7.31 14.34
CA GLY A 124 10.74 8.62 14.76
C GLY A 124 11.39 9.75 13.97
N THR A 125 10.99 10.98 14.27
CA THR A 125 11.52 12.19 13.67
C THR A 125 12.32 12.97 14.72
N VAL A 126 13.54 13.39 14.37
CA VAL A 126 14.34 14.26 15.24
C VAL A 126 13.64 15.61 15.38
N SER A 127 13.14 15.89 16.58
CA SER A 127 12.48 17.17 16.87
C SER A 127 13.50 18.26 17.22
N ARG A 128 14.56 17.90 17.93
CA ARG A 128 15.55 18.86 18.42
C ARG A 128 16.89 18.20 18.76
N VAL A 129 17.99 18.92 18.52
CA VAL A 129 19.34 18.52 18.94
C VAL A 129 19.91 19.59 19.87
N ILE A 130 20.28 19.21 21.12
CA ILE A 130 20.85 20.11 22.10
C ILE A 130 22.11 19.48 22.64
N GLY A 131 23.28 20.02 22.25
CA GLY A 131 24.58 19.49 22.62
C GLY A 131 24.75 18.04 22.25
N ARG A 132 24.86 17.14 23.24
CA ARG A 132 24.99 15.69 23.05
C ARG A 132 23.65 14.92 23.19
N LYS A 133 22.53 15.63 23.27
CA LYS A 133 21.18 15.05 23.41
C LYS A 133 20.36 15.30 22.15
N VAL A 134 19.64 14.28 21.72
CA VAL A 134 18.75 14.30 20.56
C VAL A 134 17.35 13.95 21.05
N ALA A 135 16.40 14.85 20.87
CA ALA A 135 14.99 14.57 21.14
C ALA A 135 14.37 14.00 19.85
N ILE A 136 13.73 12.84 19.99
CA ILE A 136 13.08 12.11 18.89
C ILE A 136 11.62 12.00 19.23
N ASP A 137 10.78 12.39 18.29
CA ASP A 137 9.34 12.26 18.35
C ASP A 137 8.92 11.00 17.59
N PHE A 138 8.29 10.06 18.28
CA PHE A 138 7.76 8.80 17.73
C PHE A 138 6.27 8.87 17.41
N ASN A 139 5.63 10.03 17.50
CA ASN A 139 4.28 10.21 17.00
C ASN A 139 4.23 10.07 15.49
N HIS A 140 3.04 9.80 14.96
CA HIS A 140 2.85 9.83 13.53
C HIS A 140 3.13 11.24 12.98
N PRO A 141 3.80 11.40 11.82
CA PRO A 141 4.12 12.74 11.27
C PRO A 141 2.89 13.64 11.03
N LEU A 142 1.72 13.04 10.84
CA LEU A 142 0.44 13.73 10.69
C LEU A 142 -0.42 13.73 11.96
N ALA A 143 0.15 13.41 13.13
CA ALA A 143 -0.56 13.59 14.40
C ALA A 143 -0.97 15.05 14.59
N ASP A 144 -2.10 15.30 15.28
CA ASP A 144 -2.75 16.62 15.44
C ASP A 144 -3.26 17.26 14.13
N ARG A 145 -3.14 16.60 12.98
CA ARG A 145 -3.57 17.17 11.71
C ARG A 145 -4.95 16.67 11.32
N THR A 146 -5.79 17.58 10.84
CA THR A 146 -7.03 17.24 10.15
C THR A 146 -6.71 16.82 8.73
N ILE A 147 -7.18 15.63 8.34
CA ILE A 147 -7.01 15.11 6.99
C ILE A 147 -8.25 15.40 6.18
N VAL A 148 -8.09 15.86 4.97
CA VAL A 148 -9.18 16.15 4.05
C VAL A 148 -9.12 15.18 2.89
N TYR A 149 -10.22 14.46 2.64
CA TYR A 149 -10.41 13.65 1.44
C TYR A 149 -11.46 14.27 0.54
N GLU A 150 -11.10 14.49 -0.71
CA GLU A 150 -12.03 14.68 -1.82
C GLU A 150 -12.08 13.37 -2.58
N TYR A 151 -13.25 12.73 -2.72
CA TYR A 151 -13.31 11.37 -3.22
C TYR A 151 -14.53 11.11 -4.08
N LYS A 152 -14.46 10.03 -4.87
CA LYS A 152 -15.56 9.51 -5.66
C LYS A 152 -15.57 7.98 -5.54
N ILE A 153 -16.74 7.42 -5.21
CA ILE A 153 -16.96 5.97 -5.25
C ILE A 153 -17.31 5.61 -6.70
N THR A 154 -16.43 4.89 -7.38
CA THR A 154 -16.58 4.65 -8.82
C THR A 154 -17.39 3.41 -9.12
N GLU A 155 -17.16 2.32 -8.37
CA GLU A 155 -17.84 1.05 -8.56
C GLU A 155 -17.87 0.20 -7.29
N SER A 156 -18.77 -0.80 -7.27
CA SER A 156 -18.79 -1.90 -6.30
C SER A 156 -18.52 -3.21 -7.03
N ILE A 157 -17.70 -4.06 -6.45
CA ILE A 157 -17.40 -5.40 -6.98
C ILE A 157 -18.23 -6.41 -6.20
N GLU A 158 -19.17 -7.07 -6.86
CA GLU A 158 -20.06 -8.03 -6.22
C GLU A 158 -19.61 -9.48 -6.43
N ASP A 159 -19.13 -9.79 -7.63
CA ASP A 159 -18.72 -11.14 -7.98
C ASP A 159 -17.52 -11.61 -7.16
N ARG A 160 -17.63 -12.80 -6.59
CA ARG A 160 -16.63 -13.38 -5.67
C ARG A 160 -15.30 -13.66 -6.37
N GLN A 161 -15.36 -14.04 -7.64
CA GLN A 161 -14.18 -14.30 -8.46
C GLN A 161 -13.48 -13.00 -8.84
N GLU A 162 -14.24 -11.96 -9.13
CA GLU A 162 -13.68 -10.62 -9.41
C GLU A 162 -13.07 -10.01 -8.16
N LYS A 163 -13.70 -10.17 -6.98
CA LYS A 163 -13.11 -9.78 -5.69
C LYS A 163 -11.76 -10.45 -5.46
N LEU A 164 -11.64 -11.77 -5.71
CA LEU A 164 -10.38 -12.50 -5.59
C LEU A 164 -9.30 -11.91 -6.49
N LYS A 165 -9.60 -11.70 -7.77
CA LYS A 165 -8.66 -11.11 -8.73
C LYS A 165 -8.25 -9.69 -8.34
N ALA A 166 -9.20 -8.89 -7.87
CA ALA A 166 -8.95 -7.52 -7.45
C ALA A 166 -8.01 -7.46 -6.23
N LEU A 167 -8.20 -8.33 -5.22
CA LEU A 167 -7.29 -8.45 -4.09
C LEU A 167 -5.88 -8.84 -4.53
N ILE A 168 -5.77 -9.89 -5.36
CA ILE A 168 -4.47 -10.35 -5.87
C ILE A 168 -3.76 -9.21 -6.61
N LYS A 169 -4.43 -8.56 -7.55
CA LYS A 169 -3.86 -7.45 -8.33
C LYS A 169 -3.39 -6.28 -7.44
N THR A 170 -4.17 -5.95 -6.41
CA THR A 170 -3.86 -4.84 -5.50
C THR A 170 -2.65 -5.15 -4.63
N PHE A 171 -2.60 -6.34 -4.01
CA PHE A 171 -1.56 -6.68 -3.04
C PHE A 171 -0.31 -7.27 -3.66
N ALA A 172 -0.45 -8.14 -4.67
CA ALA A 172 0.71 -8.70 -5.39
C ALA A 172 1.26 -7.74 -6.46
N ARG A 173 0.56 -6.64 -6.79
CA ARG A 173 0.88 -5.68 -7.85
C ARG A 173 1.05 -6.33 -9.24
N MET A 174 0.45 -7.49 -9.42
CA MET A 174 0.47 -8.26 -10.68
C MET A 174 -0.83 -9.05 -10.83
N GLU A 175 -1.11 -9.45 -12.04
CA GLU A 175 -2.23 -10.34 -12.33
C GLU A 175 -1.75 -11.79 -12.26
N LEU A 176 -2.38 -12.58 -11.37
CA LEU A 176 -2.14 -14.01 -11.28
C LEU A 176 -3.40 -14.77 -11.70
N GLU A 177 -3.21 -15.94 -12.31
CA GLU A 177 -4.33 -16.84 -12.53
C GLU A 177 -4.88 -17.31 -11.20
N ALA A 178 -6.17 -17.09 -10.97
CA ALA A 178 -6.82 -17.49 -9.74
C ALA A 178 -8.27 -17.92 -10.02
N GLU A 179 -8.71 -18.94 -9.30
CA GLU A 179 -10.10 -19.43 -9.36
C GLU A 179 -10.58 -19.86 -7.96
N ILE A 180 -11.89 -19.84 -7.78
CA ILE A 180 -12.52 -20.34 -6.55
C ILE A 180 -13.23 -21.66 -6.88
N LYS A 181 -12.89 -22.73 -6.16
CA LYS A 181 -13.55 -24.04 -6.24
C LYS A 181 -13.88 -24.52 -4.83
N ASP A 182 -15.10 -24.89 -4.59
CA ASP A 182 -15.57 -25.50 -3.32
C ASP A 182 -15.11 -24.73 -2.05
N ASP A 183 -15.19 -23.39 -2.08
CA ASP A 183 -14.71 -22.48 -1.03
C ASP A 183 -13.18 -22.48 -0.81
N VAL A 184 -12.40 -22.94 -1.77
CA VAL A 184 -10.95 -22.85 -1.82
C VAL A 184 -10.54 -21.90 -2.93
N ALA A 185 -9.69 -20.93 -2.64
CA ALA A 185 -9.04 -20.13 -3.67
C ALA A 185 -7.80 -20.87 -4.16
N ILE A 186 -7.67 -21.08 -5.46
CA ILE A 186 -6.48 -21.66 -6.08
C ILE A 186 -5.80 -20.55 -6.87
N VAL A 187 -4.59 -20.17 -6.47
CA VAL A 187 -3.81 -19.11 -7.10
C VAL A 187 -2.56 -19.70 -7.72
N THR A 188 -2.46 -19.61 -9.04
CA THR A 188 -1.25 -20.05 -9.76
C THR A 188 -0.17 -18.98 -9.64
N VAL A 189 0.93 -19.36 -9.03
CA VAL A 189 2.07 -18.50 -8.76
C VAL A 189 3.21 -18.87 -9.71
N PRO A 190 3.76 -17.93 -10.49
CA PRO A 190 5.00 -18.16 -11.22
C PRO A 190 6.12 -18.56 -10.27
N TRP A 191 6.91 -19.57 -10.65
CA TRP A 191 7.98 -20.11 -9.79
C TRP A 191 9.02 -19.03 -9.43
N GLU A 192 9.21 -18.05 -10.30
CA GLU A 192 10.11 -16.91 -10.10
C GLU A 192 9.78 -16.13 -8.83
N LEU A 193 8.47 -16.03 -8.47
CA LEU A 193 8.05 -15.30 -7.27
C LEU A 193 8.56 -15.95 -5.97
N SER A 194 8.87 -17.24 -5.99
CA SER A 194 9.40 -17.93 -4.80
C SER A 194 10.76 -17.37 -4.35
N TYR A 195 11.48 -16.68 -5.23
CA TYR A 195 12.75 -16.01 -4.91
C TYR A 195 12.59 -14.55 -4.50
N TYR A 196 11.39 -13.95 -4.67
CA TYR A 196 11.17 -12.55 -4.30
C TYR A 196 10.75 -12.43 -2.83
N LYS A 197 11.59 -11.75 -2.06
CA LYS A 197 11.36 -11.52 -0.63
C LYS A 197 10.02 -10.81 -0.38
N GLU A 198 9.66 -9.88 -1.23
CA GLU A 198 8.42 -9.12 -1.18
C GLU A 198 7.20 -10.05 -1.25
N TRP A 199 7.20 -11.03 -2.16
CA TRP A 199 6.16 -12.04 -2.26
C TRP A 199 6.04 -12.87 -0.98
N LEU A 200 7.18 -13.33 -0.44
CA LEU A 200 7.19 -14.12 0.79
C LEU A 200 6.62 -13.33 1.99
N MET A 201 6.78 -12.01 2.01
CA MET A 201 6.25 -11.15 3.06
C MET A 201 4.75 -10.90 2.93
N ILE A 202 4.26 -10.68 1.70
CA ILE A 202 2.86 -10.28 1.48
C ILE A 202 1.91 -11.48 1.38
N ARG A 203 2.36 -12.65 0.89
CA ARG A 203 1.49 -13.80 0.57
C ARG A 203 0.62 -14.25 1.74
N ARG A 204 1.13 -14.17 2.98
CA ARG A 204 0.36 -14.54 4.18
C ARG A 204 -0.75 -13.52 4.45
N GLY A 205 -0.43 -12.23 4.46
CA GLY A 205 -1.41 -11.17 4.65
C GLY A 205 -2.48 -11.18 3.54
N LEU A 206 -2.08 -11.47 2.30
CA LEU A 206 -3.00 -11.65 1.18
C LEU A 206 -3.92 -12.86 1.40
N ALA A 207 -3.40 -13.98 1.92
CA ALA A 207 -4.20 -15.15 2.25
C ALA A 207 -5.23 -14.84 3.34
N ASP A 208 -4.82 -14.18 4.42
CA ASP A 208 -5.69 -13.78 5.51
C ASP A 208 -6.82 -12.87 5.01
N MET A 209 -6.50 -11.87 4.16
CA MET A 209 -7.48 -10.99 3.52
C MET A 209 -8.47 -11.74 2.64
N ILE A 210 -7.99 -12.65 1.78
CA ILE A 210 -8.83 -13.45 0.88
C ILE A 210 -9.77 -14.35 1.69
N ILE A 211 -9.26 -15.09 2.65
CA ILE A 211 -10.06 -16.00 3.48
C ILE A 211 -11.13 -15.22 4.25
N GLN A 212 -10.72 -14.17 4.93
CA GLN A 212 -11.62 -13.39 5.79
C GLN A 212 -12.72 -12.67 5.00
N HIS A 213 -12.36 -11.98 3.91
CA HIS A 213 -13.30 -11.09 3.22
C HIS A 213 -14.07 -11.77 2.09
N LEU A 214 -13.63 -12.93 1.61
CA LEU A 214 -14.39 -13.74 0.67
C LEU A 214 -15.12 -14.92 1.35
N GLY A 215 -14.94 -15.12 2.66
CA GLY A 215 -15.54 -16.24 3.39
C GLY A 215 -15.10 -17.58 2.84
N LEU A 216 -13.83 -17.72 2.46
CA LEU A 216 -13.23 -18.95 1.98
C LEU A 216 -12.70 -19.76 3.16
N LYS A 217 -12.56 -21.07 2.96
CA LYS A 217 -11.99 -21.97 3.96
C LYS A 217 -10.48 -22.05 3.85
N GLU A 218 -9.95 -21.92 2.63
CA GLU A 218 -8.55 -22.19 2.33
C GLU A 218 -8.10 -21.40 1.10
N ILE A 219 -6.80 -21.20 0.97
CA ILE A 219 -6.15 -20.71 -0.23
C ILE A 219 -4.93 -21.58 -0.55
N ASP A 220 -4.85 -22.08 -1.77
CA ASP A 220 -3.76 -22.83 -2.33
C ASP A 220 -2.91 -21.94 -3.24
N TYR A 221 -1.64 -21.82 -2.95
CA TYR A 221 -0.67 -21.26 -3.87
C TYR A 221 0.01 -22.39 -4.65
N VAL A 222 -0.25 -22.45 -5.95
CA VAL A 222 0.18 -23.56 -6.81
C VAL A 222 1.27 -23.07 -7.76
N GLU A 223 2.47 -23.63 -7.65
CA GLU A 223 3.54 -23.44 -8.64
C GLU A 223 3.42 -24.48 -9.75
N LYS A 224 3.36 -24.03 -11.00
CA LYS A 224 3.31 -24.92 -12.16
C LYS A 224 4.66 -24.97 -12.84
N HIS A 225 5.31 -26.15 -12.81
CA HIS A 225 6.52 -26.45 -13.56
C HIS A 225 6.17 -27.26 -14.79
N THR A 226 6.39 -26.71 -15.98
CA THR A 226 6.17 -27.45 -17.24
C THR A 226 7.47 -27.95 -17.81
N GLY A 227 7.49 -29.18 -18.35
CA GLY A 227 8.69 -29.77 -18.92
C GLY A 227 9.30 -28.99 -20.10
N GLU A 228 8.50 -28.15 -20.76
CA GLU A 228 8.95 -27.25 -21.84
C GLU A 228 9.78 -26.08 -21.26
N LYS A 229 9.34 -25.48 -20.14
CA LYS A 229 10.12 -24.42 -19.46
C LYS A 229 11.43 -24.95 -18.91
N ILE A 230 11.41 -26.13 -18.28
CA ILE A 230 12.62 -26.77 -17.76
C ILE A 230 13.65 -27.04 -18.86
N LYS A 231 13.20 -27.47 -20.05
CA LYS A 231 14.11 -27.66 -21.21
C LYS A 231 14.70 -26.34 -21.71
N ALA A 232 13.92 -25.27 -21.72
CA ALA A 232 14.40 -23.95 -22.14
C ALA A 232 15.48 -23.40 -21.19
N GLU A 233 15.32 -23.60 -19.88
CA GLU A 233 16.28 -23.16 -18.86
C GLU A 233 17.58 -23.99 -18.89
N LEU A 234 17.48 -25.31 -19.12
CA LEU A 234 18.65 -26.19 -19.27
C LEU A 234 19.46 -25.91 -20.54
N ILE A 235 18.84 -25.33 -21.57
CA ILE A 235 19.49 -24.99 -22.85
C ILE A 235 20.09 -23.58 -22.78
N SER A 236 19.59 -22.69 -21.93
CA SER A 236 20.16 -21.36 -21.74
C SER A 236 21.25 -21.40 -20.66
N PRO A 237 22.54 -21.29 -21.04
CA PRO A 237 23.59 -21.22 -20.02
C PRO A 237 23.35 -19.97 -19.15
N PRO A 238 23.62 -20.04 -17.82
CA PRO A 238 23.51 -18.87 -16.98
C PRO A 238 24.29 -17.72 -17.59
N ALA A 239 23.69 -16.54 -17.66
CA ALA A 239 24.35 -15.35 -18.14
C ALA A 239 25.69 -15.25 -17.41
N LYS A 240 26.81 -15.30 -18.16
CA LYS A 240 28.12 -15.07 -17.58
C LYS A 240 28.08 -13.70 -16.91
N GLU A 241 28.20 -13.66 -15.60
CA GLU A 241 28.62 -12.44 -14.93
C GLU A 241 29.87 -11.95 -15.65
N THR A 242 29.73 -10.84 -16.35
CA THR A 242 30.91 -10.18 -16.95
C THR A 242 31.71 -9.63 -15.79
N GLU A 243 32.77 -10.35 -15.43
CA GLU A 243 33.81 -9.78 -14.59
C GLU A 243 34.23 -8.43 -15.21
N PRO A 244 34.30 -7.36 -14.40
CA PRO A 244 34.77 -6.07 -14.92
C PRO A 244 36.15 -6.26 -15.52
N THR A 245 36.26 -5.95 -16.80
CA THR A 245 37.53 -6.05 -17.52
C THR A 245 38.54 -5.14 -16.86
N SER A 246 39.77 -5.64 -16.71
CA SER A 246 40.93 -5.04 -16.06
C SER A 246 41.38 -3.66 -16.63
N GLU A 247 40.64 -3.05 -17.53
CA GLU A 247 40.88 -1.73 -18.06
C GLU A 247 40.15 -0.59 -17.32
N GLU A 248 39.03 -0.86 -16.61
CA GLU A 248 38.35 0.15 -15.82
C GLU A 248 38.98 0.43 -14.44
N ALA A 249 39.84 -0.46 -13.97
CA ALA A 249 40.56 -0.27 -12.69
C ALA A 249 41.74 0.68 -12.79
N LYS A 250 42.17 1.12 -13.99
CA LYS A 250 43.34 2.01 -14.16
C LYS A 250 42.98 3.49 -14.33
N SER A 251 41.72 3.86 -14.46
CA SER A 251 41.28 5.24 -14.61
C SER A 251 40.86 5.94 -13.29
N ALA A 252 40.84 5.21 -12.16
CA ALA A 252 40.44 5.76 -10.86
C ALA A 252 41.63 6.14 -9.93
N GLU A 253 42.90 5.92 -10.35
CA GLU A 253 44.10 6.26 -9.56
C GLU A 253 44.88 7.48 -10.08
N GLY A 254 44.26 8.30 -10.89
CA GLY A 254 44.97 9.48 -11.48
C GLY A 254 44.09 10.71 -11.67
N ALA A 255 43.45 11.22 -10.57
CA ALA A 255 42.95 12.60 -10.54
C ALA A 255 42.73 13.04 -9.09
#